data_f29965f5f4e8dde8f78efb0562677b86
#
_entry.id   f29965f5f4e8dde8f78efb0562677b86
#
_cell.length_a   1.000
_cell.length_b   1.000
_cell.length_c   1.000
_cell.angle_alpha   90.00
_cell.angle_beta   90.00
_cell.angle_gamma   90.00
#
_symmetry.space_group_name_H-M   'P 1'
#
loop_
_entity.id
_entity.type
_entity.pdbx_description
1 polymer ?
#
loop_
_entity_poly.entity_id
_entity_poly.type
_entity_poly.pdbx_seq_one_letter_code
_entity_poly.pdbx_strand_id
1 'polypeptide(L)'
;MPIEIPEVRWDRDMNWNEAGSPGWSQAVDSSGNKVKPSIRCNCGEWRGIGLHHVHADGTVTASFFHDAAPHPEIGYAGGGCGWHVWLKLKDYDGGEFLPTP
;
A
#
# COMPACT_ATOMS: atom_id res chain seq x y z
N MET A 1 15.38 5.22 -7.02
CA MET A 1 15.55 4.23 -5.95
C MET A 1 14.24 4.06 -5.18
N PRO A 2 13.90 2.86 -4.77
CA PRO A 2 12.70 2.66 -3.94
C PRO A 2 12.80 3.37 -2.60
N ILE A 3 11.68 3.86 -2.11
CA ILE A 3 11.56 4.36 -0.75
C ILE A 3 11.14 3.19 0.13
N GLU A 4 11.91 2.92 1.17
CA GLU A 4 11.57 1.86 2.13
C GLU A 4 10.62 2.43 3.18
N ILE A 5 9.47 1.74 3.37
CA ILE A 5 8.46 2.16 4.34
C ILE A 5 8.28 1.07 5.41
N PRO A 6 8.13 1.47 6.68
CA PRO A 6 8.04 0.52 7.79
C PRO A 6 6.68 -0.15 7.88
N GLU A 7 6.65 -1.31 8.53
CA GLU A 7 5.39 -1.96 8.89
C GLU A 7 4.71 -1.17 10.02
N VAL A 8 3.41 -0.94 9.84
CA VAL A 8 2.55 -0.32 10.85
C VAL A 8 1.48 -1.36 11.20
N ARG A 9 1.61 -1.98 12.36
CA ARG A 9 0.66 -3.03 12.78
C ARG A 9 -0.68 -2.41 13.13
N TRP A 10 -1.74 -3.07 12.70
CA TRP A 10 -3.08 -2.63 13.04
C TRP A 10 -3.30 -2.74 14.55
N ASP A 11 -3.81 -1.64 15.12
CA ASP A 11 -4.25 -1.57 16.52
C ASP A 11 -5.51 -0.72 16.53
N ARG A 12 -6.53 -1.14 17.24
CA ARG A 12 -7.82 -0.42 17.30
C ARG A 12 -7.67 1.01 17.80
N ASP A 13 -6.61 1.30 18.57
CA ASP A 13 -6.36 2.60 19.16
C ASP A 13 -5.39 3.44 18.34
N MET A 14 -4.89 2.92 17.21
CA MET A 14 -3.92 3.65 16.40
C MET A 14 -4.57 4.81 15.63
N ASN A 15 -3.76 5.82 15.33
CA ASN A 15 -4.17 6.88 14.43
C ASN A 15 -4.05 6.38 12.98
N TRP A 16 -5.20 6.11 12.34
CA TRP A 16 -5.24 5.55 11.00
C TRP A 16 -4.75 6.49 9.91
N ASN A 17 -4.95 7.81 10.11
CA ASN A 17 -4.66 8.80 9.07
C ASN A 17 -3.58 9.76 9.56
N GLU A 18 -2.36 9.23 9.70
CA GLU A 18 -1.22 10.02 10.17
C GLU A 18 -0.44 10.57 8.98
N ALA A 19 -0.74 11.79 8.59
CA ALA A 19 -0.08 12.45 7.45
C ALA A 19 1.44 12.57 7.67
N GLY A 20 2.21 12.32 6.61
CA GLY A 20 3.66 12.37 6.67
C GLY A 20 4.32 11.09 7.19
N SER A 21 3.55 10.07 7.49
CA SER A 21 4.08 8.80 8.04
C SER A 21 3.67 7.62 7.18
N PRO A 22 4.25 7.48 5.96
CA PRO A 22 3.92 6.33 5.12
C PRO A 22 4.34 5.02 5.75
N GLY A 23 3.59 3.96 5.46
CA GLY A 23 3.84 2.65 6.01
C GLY A 23 3.04 1.58 5.30
N TRP A 24 3.21 0.32 5.72
CA TRP A 24 2.45 -0.79 5.17
C TRP A 24 1.90 -1.65 6.31
N SER A 25 0.79 -2.32 6.06
CA SER A 25 0.20 -3.22 7.05
C SER A 25 -0.17 -4.54 6.37
N GLN A 26 0.18 -5.64 7.03
CA GLN A 26 -0.21 -6.97 6.58
C GLN A 26 -1.70 -7.16 6.81
N ALA A 27 -2.43 -7.43 5.74
CA ALA A 27 -3.84 -7.79 5.82
C ALA A 27 -4.01 -9.31 5.87
N VAL A 28 -5.11 -9.77 6.44
CA VAL A 28 -5.48 -11.17 6.44
C VAL A 28 -6.94 -11.30 6.05
N ASP A 29 -7.29 -12.45 5.45
CA ASP A 29 -8.68 -12.75 5.11
C ASP A 29 -9.41 -13.33 6.32
N SER A 30 -10.68 -13.68 6.13
CA SER A 30 -11.52 -14.24 7.20
C SER A 30 -11.02 -15.57 7.74
N SER A 31 -10.16 -16.28 6.98
CA SER A 31 -9.56 -17.55 7.39
C SER A 31 -8.18 -17.36 8.03
N GLY A 32 -7.72 -16.12 8.18
CA GLY A 32 -6.41 -15.83 8.75
C GLY A 32 -5.25 -15.93 7.79
N ASN A 33 -5.49 -16.15 6.50
CA ASN A 33 -4.44 -16.21 5.48
C ASN A 33 -3.98 -14.79 5.13
N LYS A 34 -2.66 -14.62 4.97
CA LYS A 34 -2.10 -13.34 4.53
C LYS A 34 -2.59 -13.00 3.12
N VAL A 35 -3.04 -11.78 2.94
CA VAL A 35 -3.43 -11.25 1.64
C VAL A 35 -2.56 -10.03 1.33
N LYS A 36 -2.73 -9.47 0.12
CA LYS A 36 -1.92 -8.34 -0.32
C LYS A 36 -1.97 -7.20 0.70
N PRO A 37 -0.81 -6.66 1.12
CA PRO A 37 -0.78 -5.62 2.15
C PRO A 37 -1.42 -4.32 1.70
N SER A 38 -1.81 -3.49 2.68
CA SER A 38 -2.28 -2.13 2.44
C SER A 38 -1.16 -1.14 2.69
N ILE A 39 -1.20 -0.01 1.99
CA ILE A 39 -0.20 1.03 2.10
C ILE A 39 -0.83 2.29 2.70
N ARG A 40 -0.17 2.85 3.71
CA ARG A 40 -0.52 4.19 4.20
C ARG A 40 0.27 5.20 3.39
N CYS A 41 -0.44 6.02 2.62
CA CYS A 41 0.14 7.06 1.79
C CYS A 41 0.78 8.15 2.65
N ASN A 42 1.63 8.98 2.04
CA ASN A 42 2.24 10.11 2.72
C ASN A 42 1.21 11.12 3.27
N CYS A 43 0.00 11.15 2.72
CA CYS A 43 -1.09 11.98 3.25
C CYS A 43 -1.81 11.34 4.44
N GLY A 44 -1.47 10.11 4.80
CA GLY A 44 -2.09 9.37 5.90
C GLY A 44 -3.24 8.47 5.48
N GLU A 45 -3.70 8.53 4.24
CA GLU A 45 -4.79 7.70 3.76
C GLU A 45 -4.32 6.29 3.44
N TRP A 46 -5.07 5.27 3.87
CA TRP A 46 -4.79 3.88 3.56
C TRP A 46 -5.30 3.51 2.18
N ARG A 47 -4.46 2.85 1.38
CA ARG A 47 -4.78 2.46 0.01
C ARG A 47 -4.44 1.00 -0.23
N GLY A 48 -5.29 0.35 -1.05
CA GLY A 48 -4.99 -0.97 -1.58
C GLY A 48 -4.05 -0.88 -2.77
N ILE A 49 -3.29 -1.94 -3.01
CA ILE A 49 -2.35 -2.03 -4.13
C ILE A 49 -2.63 -3.25 -5.02
N GLY A 50 -3.92 -3.51 -5.28
CA GLY A 50 -4.35 -4.68 -6.05
C GLY A 50 -3.71 -4.79 -7.43
N LEU A 51 -3.47 -3.68 -8.11
CA LEU A 51 -2.87 -3.65 -9.44
C LEU A 51 -1.35 -3.76 -9.44
N HIS A 52 -0.73 -3.83 -8.26
CA HIS A 52 0.72 -3.88 -8.11
C HIS A 52 1.21 -5.31 -7.86
N HIS A 53 2.42 -5.59 -8.35
CA HIS A 53 3.12 -6.83 -8.01
C HIS A 53 3.91 -6.59 -6.72
N VAL A 54 3.63 -7.38 -5.68
CA VAL A 54 4.40 -7.36 -4.44
C VAL A 54 5.35 -8.54 -4.46
N HIS A 55 6.65 -8.27 -4.55
CA HIS A 55 7.67 -9.32 -4.58
C HIS A 55 7.95 -9.86 -3.19
N ALA A 56 8.49 -11.07 -3.12
CA ALA A 56 8.76 -11.72 -1.83
C ALA A 56 9.70 -10.93 -0.92
N ASP A 57 10.56 -10.07 -1.50
CA ASP A 57 11.49 -9.22 -0.74
C ASP A 57 10.88 -7.89 -0.30
N GLY A 58 9.60 -7.64 -0.63
CA GLY A 58 8.90 -6.42 -0.28
C GLY A 58 8.92 -5.34 -1.36
N THR A 59 9.62 -5.54 -2.46
CA THR A 59 9.61 -4.58 -3.57
C THR A 59 8.23 -4.54 -4.22
N VAL A 60 7.70 -3.35 -4.44
CA VAL A 60 6.39 -3.14 -5.08
C VAL A 60 6.60 -2.60 -6.49
N THR A 61 6.08 -3.28 -7.50
CA THR A 61 6.11 -2.89 -8.90
C THR A 61 4.67 -2.71 -9.39
N ALA A 62 4.23 -1.69 -10.11
CA ALA A 62 5.00 -0.51 -10.52
C ALA A 62 4.95 0.56 -9.43
N SER A 63 5.30 1.80 -9.81
CA SER A 63 5.31 2.91 -8.85
C SER A 63 3.93 3.12 -8.22
N PHE A 64 3.91 3.49 -6.94
CA PHE A 64 2.70 3.87 -6.23
C PHE A 64 2.40 5.33 -6.50
N PHE A 65 1.20 5.63 -6.96
CA PHE A 65 0.80 7.01 -7.25
C PHE A 65 -0.61 7.26 -6.68
N HIS A 66 -0.69 8.11 -5.67
CA HIS A 66 -1.96 8.53 -5.10
C HIS A 66 -2.45 9.77 -5.86
N ASP A 67 -2.97 9.54 -7.07
CA ASP A 67 -3.32 10.57 -8.04
C ASP A 67 -4.52 11.39 -7.57
N ALA A 68 -4.44 12.71 -7.76
CA ALA A 68 -5.56 13.60 -7.51
C ALA A 68 -6.66 13.49 -8.58
N ALA A 69 -6.29 13.12 -9.81
CA ALA A 69 -7.24 12.99 -10.92
C ALA A 69 -7.98 11.63 -10.88
N PRO A 70 -9.24 11.59 -11.29
CA PRO A 70 -9.95 10.33 -11.41
C PRO A 70 -9.48 9.51 -12.60
N HIS A 71 -9.54 8.18 -12.45
CA HIS A 71 -9.23 7.22 -13.50
C HIS A 71 -10.35 6.20 -13.58
N PRO A 72 -11.46 6.55 -14.26
CA PRO A 72 -12.65 5.69 -14.30
C PRO A 72 -12.38 4.34 -14.99
N GLU A 73 -11.37 4.26 -15.87
CA GLU A 73 -11.00 3.02 -16.54
C GLU A 73 -10.53 1.92 -15.57
N ILE A 74 -10.07 2.31 -14.37
CA ILE A 74 -9.68 1.35 -13.32
C ILE A 74 -10.53 1.48 -12.07
N GLY A 75 -11.60 2.27 -12.14
CA GLY A 75 -12.49 2.48 -11.00
C GLY A 75 -11.96 3.41 -9.93
N TYR A 76 -10.94 4.20 -10.23
CA TYR A 76 -10.36 5.13 -9.27
C TYR A 76 -11.08 6.48 -9.29
N ALA A 77 -11.60 6.91 -8.14
CA ALA A 77 -12.39 8.14 -8.03
C ALA A 77 -11.55 9.42 -7.92
N GLY A 78 -10.26 9.32 -7.74
CA GLY A 78 -9.40 10.48 -7.57
C GLY A 78 -9.34 10.96 -6.13
N GLY A 79 -8.90 12.21 -5.94
CA GLY A 79 -8.82 12.84 -4.63
C GLY A 79 -7.53 12.57 -3.87
N GLY A 80 -6.51 12.03 -4.53
CA GLY A 80 -5.22 11.74 -3.91
C GLY A 80 -4.36 12.98 -3.70
N CYS A 81 -3.25 12.78 -2.99
CA CYS A 81 -2.31 13.86 -2.65
C CYS A 81 -1.19 14.07 -3.69
N GLY A 82 -1.13 13.24 -4.73
CA GLY A 82 -0.10 13.32 -5.77
C GLY A 82 1.21 12.62 -5.41
N TRP A 83 1.28 11.92 -4.29
CA TRP A 83 2.50 11.20 -3.89
C TRP A 83 2.77 10.06 -4.89
N HIS A 84 3.94 10.09 -5.52
CA HIS A 84 4.31 9.16 -6.59
C HIS A 84 5.70 8.63 -6.31
N VAL A 85 5.80 7.36 -5.93
CA VAL A 85 7.06 6.76 -5.48
C VAL A 85 7.14 5.28 -5.86
N TRP A 86 8.36 4.77 -5.91
CA TRP A 86 8.63 3.33 -5.91
C TRP A 86 8.79 2.88 -4.47
N LEU A 87 8.07 1.84 -4.07
CA LEU A 87 8.03 1.39 -2.68
C LEU A 87 8.80 0.10 -2.47
N LYS A 88 9.44 -0.01 -1.31
CA LYS A 88 9.90 -1.28 -0.75
C LYS A 88 9.35 -1.40 0.66
N LEU A 89 8.71 -2.53 0.96
CA LEU A 89 8.12 -2.78 2.27
C LEU A 89 9.20 -3.35 3.20
N LYS A 90 9.56 -2.57 4.22
CA LYS A 90 10.62 -2.97 5.16
C LYS A 90 10.18 -4.18 5.97
N ASP A 91 11.09 -5.17 6.09
CA ASP A 91 10.86 -6.39 6.87
C ASP A 91 9.65 -7.20 6.40
N TYR A 92 9.29 -7.07 5.13
CA TYR A 92 8.14 -7.77 4.57
C TYR A 92 8.38 -9.28 4.49
N ASP A 93 7.42 -10.07 4.98
CA ASP A 93 7.48 -11.53 4.96
C ASP A 93 6.17 -12.18 4.49
N GLY A 94 5.31 -11.41 3.87
CA GLY A 94 3.98 -11.87 3.46
C GLY A 94 3.92 -12.72 2.20
N GLY A 95 5.04 -12.89 1.48
CA GLY A 95 5.08 -13.66 0.24
C GLY A 95 4.78 -12.81 -0.99
N GLU A 96 4.91 -13.43 -2.17
CA GLU A 96 4.68 -12.75 -3.44
C GLU A 96 3.20 -12.67 -3.77
N PHE A 97 2.75 -11.51 -4.26
CA PHE A 97 1.39 -11.30 -4.77
C PHE A 97 1.47 -10.69 -6.16
N LEU A 98 0.87 -11.37 -7.14
CA LEU A 98 0.78 -10.87 -8.51
C LEU A 98 -0.27 -9.76 -8.61
N PRO A 99 -0.16 -8.87 -9.62
CA PRO A 99 -1.21 -7.88 -9.86
C PRO A 99 -2.56 -8.56 -10.08
N THR A 100 -3.61 -7.99 -9.50
CA THR A 100 -4.98 -8.46 -9.73
C THR A 100 -5.77 -7.36 -10.42
N PRO A 101 -6.58 -7.72 -11.44
CA PRO A 101 -7.39 -6.72 -12.14
C PRO A 101 -8.47 -6.11 -11.24
#